data_c13aef5385a641c339f56e97f6c73f5f
#
_entry.id   c13aef5385a641c339f56e97f6c73f5f
#
_cell.length_a   1.000
_cell.length_b   1.000
_cell.length_c   1.000
_cell.angle_alpha   90.00
_cell.angle_beta   90.00
_cell.angle_gamma   90.00
#
_symmetry.space_group_name_H-M   'P 1'
#
loop_
_entity.id
_entity.type
_entity.pdbx_description
1 polymer ?
#
loop_
_entity_poly.entity_id
_entity_poly.type
_entity_poly.pdbx_seq_one_letter_code
_entity_poly.pdbx_strand_id
1 'polypeptide(L)'
;MAQMTKVQECLLNLYSYSTYMKKYSKEIYIGIIAITAVCLLASYIPALKFLSIWCTPPVMLFIGLAYALICGQGYPSINKKVSKTLLQYSVVGLGFGMNLHESLTSGKEGMLFTIVSVIGTLAIGMLIGRKLLKVDKETSYLISSGTAICGGSAIAAVGPVIKAKPENMSVALAVVFVLNAIALFIFPSIGHWLGLSQQEFGTWAAIAIHDTSSVVGAGAAYGEEALKVATTIKLTRALWIIPLALATSFIFKSKDHNISIPWFILYFIIAILLNTFVLNSVPAFGTAVSGLARKCLTLTMFFIGASLSTDVLRSVGFKPLIQGLLLWTVISIGSLWYIIY
;
A
#
# COMPACT_ATOMS: atom_id res chain seq x y z
N MET A 1 -29.89 -2.69 -37.36
CA MET A 1 -30.02 -1.24 -37.07
C MET A 1 -30.54 -0.95 -35.67
N ALA A 2 -31.63 -1.57 -35.19
CA ALA A 2 -32.20 -1.24 -33.85
C ALA A 2 -31.28 -1.56 -32.62
N GLN A 3 -30.37 -2.51 -32.72
CA GLN A 3 -29.41 -2.81 -31.65
C GLN A 3 -28.25 -1.79 -31.59
N MET A 4 -27.82 -1.24 -32.72
CA MET A 4 -26.79 -0.19 -32.76
C MET A 4 -27.30 1.12 -32.16
N THR A 5 -28.59 1.47 -32.37
CA THR A 5 -29.20 2.66 -31.77
C THR A 5 -29.31 2.56 -30.24
N LYS A 6 -29.68 1.39 -29.68
CA LYS A 6 -29.72 1.20 -28.22
C LYS A 6 -28.34 1.27 -27.56
N VAL A 7 -27.30 0.78 -28.20
CA VAL A 7 -25.92 0.89 -27.71
C VAL A 7 -25.45 2.35 -27.76
N GLN A 8 -25.78 3.09 -28.82
CA GLN A 8 -25.47 4.51 -28.94
C GLN A 8 -26.21 5.37 -27.90
N GLU A 9 -27.49 5.12 -27.64
CA GLU A 9 -28.24 5.79 -26.57
C GLU A 9 -27.67 5.46 -25.19
N CYS A 10 -27.30 4.21 -24.93
CA CYS A 10 -26.66 3.82 -23.68
C CYS A 10 -25.32 4.53 -23.48
N LEU A 11 -24.50 4.63 -24.51
CA LEU A 11 -23.21 5.35 -24.49
C LEU A 11 -23.39 6.86 -24.28
N LEU A 12 -24.39 7.48 -24.94
CA LEU A 12 -24.72 8.89 -24.76
C LEU A 12 -25.23 9.20 -23.34
N ASN A 13 -26.07 8.31 -22.80
CA ASN A 13 -26.53 8.43 -21.41
C ASN A 13 -25.38 8.27 -20.40
N LEU A 14 -24.48 7.31 -20.61
CA LEU A 14 -23.27 7.11 -19.79
C LEU A 14 -22.33 8.32 -19.88
N TYR A 15 -22.16 8.91 -21.07
CA TYR A 15 -21.33 10.10 -21.24
C TYR A 15 -21.94 11.33 -20.57
N SER A 16 -23.25 11.54 -20.73
CA SER A 16 -23.99 12.61 -20.06
C SER A 16 -23.94 12.46 -18.54
N TYR A 17 -24.12 11.24 -18.01
CA TYR A 17 -24.04 10.94 -16.58
C TYR A 17 -22.64 11.17 -16.03
N SER A 18 -21.60 10.75 -16.76
CA SER A 18 -20.20 11.00 -16.39
C SER A 18 -19.87 12.50 -16.34
N THR A 19 -20.39 13.28 -17.28
CA THR A 19 -20.19 14.74 -17.31
C THR A 19 -20.90 15.43 -16.13
N TYR A 20 -22.11 14.98 -15.80
CA TYR A 20 -22.86 15.46 -14.64
C TYR A 20 -22.14 15.13 -13.33
N MET A 21 -21.69 13.89 -13.16
CA MET A 21 -20.96 13.44 -11.97
C MET A 21 -19.64 14.19 -11.79
N LYS A 22 -18.92 14.52 -12.86
CA LYS A 22 -17.70 15.34 -12.80
C LYS A 22 -17.98 16.75 -12.33
N LYS A 23 -19.12 17.34 -12.67
CA LYS A 23 -19.53 18.68 -12.22
C LYS A 23 -19.68 18.75 -10.70
N TYR A 24 -20.24 17.71 -10.08
CA TYR A 24 -20.48 17.63 -8.64
C TYR A 24 -19.42 16.77 -7.90
N SER A 25 -18.28 16.54 -8.53
CA SER A 25 -17.27 15.63 -7.96
C SER A 25 -16.75 16.09 -6.60
N LYS A 26 -16.64 17.40 -6.37
CA LYS A 26 -16.16 17.96 -5.10
C LYS A 26 -17.15 17.78 -3.97
N GLU A 27 -18.43 18.02 -4.24
CA GLU A 27 -19.52 17.86 -3.28
C GLU A 27 -19.70 16.39 -2.89
N ILE A 28 -19.65 15.48 -3.87
CA ILE A 28 -19.71 14.04 -3.65
C ILE A 28 -18.52 13.59 -2.78
N TYR A 29 -17.32 14.09 -3.08
CA TYR A 29 -16.11 13.78 -2.31
C TYR A 29 -16.25 14.19 -0.84
N ILE A 30 -16.65 15.44 -0.58
CA ILE A 30 -16.86 15.94 0.77
C ILE A 30 -17.98 15.16 1.47
N GLY A 31 -19.06 14.84 0.76
CA GLY A 31 -20.17 14.05 1.28
C GLY A 31 -19.74 12.66 1.75
N ILE A 32 -18.95 11.95 0.93
CA ILE A 32 -18.43 10.61 1.30
C ILE A 32 -17.54 10.70 2.55
N ILE A 33 -16.64 11.69 2.62
CA ILE A 33 -15.78 11.88 3.79
C ILE A 33 -16.59 12.17 5.04
N ALA A 34 -17.57 13.08 4.96
CA ALA A 34 -18.42 13.47 6.07
C ALA A 34 -19.24 12.27 6.59
N ILE A 35 -19.89 11.53 5.68
CA ILE A 35 -20.65 10.31 6.04
C ILE A 35 -19.74 9.28 6.68
N THR A 36 -18.56 9.01 6.11
CA THR A 36 -17.59 8.07 6.68
C THR A 36 -17.14 8.49 8.07
N ALA A 37 -16.81 9.77 8.26
CA ALA A 37 -16.40 10.29 9.57
C ALA A 37 -17.52 10.13 10.60
N VAL A 38 -18.76 10.46 10.23
CA VAL A 38 -19.94 10.27 11.11
C VAL A 38 -20.14 8.79 11.46
N CYS A 39 -20.06 7.88 10.48
CA CYS A 39 -20.20 6.44 10.72
C CYS A 39 -19.10 5.90 11.66
N LEU A 40 -17.86 6.35 11.46
CA LEU A 40 -16.73 5.95 12.31
C LEU A 40 -16.85 6.50 13.73
N LEU A 41 -17.35 7.72 13.92
CA LEU A 41 -17.64 8.30 15.22
C LEU A 41 -18.84 7.61 15.89
N ALA A 42 -19.90 7.36 15.13
CA ALA A 42 -21.09 6.65 15.63
C ALA A 42 -20.77 5.24 16.16
N SER A 43 -19.69 4.61 15.68
CA SER A 43 -19.26 3.29 16.17
C SER A 43 -18.85 3.26 17.66
N TYR A 44 -18.62 4.42 18.30
CA TYR A 44 -18.41 4.51 19.74
C TYR A 44 -19.72 4.39 20.54
N ILE A 45 -20.86 4.57 19.89
CA ILE A 45 -22.20 4.45 20.49
C ILE A 45 -22.70 3.02 20.21
N PRO A 46 -22.93 2.19 21.25
CA PRO A 46 -23.31 0.78 21.07
C PRO A 46 -24.51 0.58 20.13
N ALA A 47 -25.53 1.43 20.24
CA ALA A 47 -26.73 1.37 19.42
C ALA A 47 -26.50 1.66 17.94
N LEU A 48 -25.41 2.36 17.59
CA LEU A 48 -25.09 2.77 16.21
C LEU A 48 -23.90 1.99 15.60
N LYS A 49 -23.38 1.01 16.35
CA LYS A 49 -22.22 0.21 15.92
C LYS A 49 -22.45 -0.50 14.58
N PHE A 50 -23.69 -0.82 14.22
CA PHE A 50 -24.04 -1.45 12.95
C PHE A 50 -23.66 -0.59 11.73
N LEU A 51 -23.62 0.75 11.86
CA LEU A 51 -23.20 1.64 10.77
C LEU A 51 -21.73 1.46 10.36
N SER A 52 -20.89 1.03 11.31
CA SER A 52 -19.48 0.80 11.04
C SER A 52 -19.19 -0.47 10.21
N ILE A 53 -20.17 -1.36 10.05
CA ILE A 53 -20.05 -2.58 9.22
C ILE A 53 -19.72 -2.22 7.76
N TRP A 54 -20.27 -1.10 7.27
CA TRP A 54 -20.03 -0.59 5.92
C TRP A 54 -18.74 0.23 5.78
N CYS A 55 -18.12 0.61 6.90
CA CYS A 55 -16.89 1.40 6.93
C CYS A 55 -15.68 0.52 7.23
N THR A 56 -15.49 -0.55 6.45
CA THR A 56 -14.28 -1.38 6.52
C THR A 56 -13.21 -0.89 5.54
N PRO A 57 -11.92 -1.15 5.80
CA PRO A 57 -10.84 -0.70 4.91
C PRO A 57 -11.02 -1.09 3.44
N PRO A 58 -11.41 -2.34 3.08
CA PRO A 58 -11.65 -2.72 1.68
C PRO A 58 -12.82 -1.98 1.04
N VAL A 59 -13.93 -1.81 1.79
CA VAL A 59 -15.11 -1.10 1.28
C VAL A 59 -14.78 0.36 1.01
N MET A 60 -14.07 1.02 1.93
CA MET A 60 -13.67 2.41 1.75
C MET A 60 -12.69 2.60 0.58
N LEU A 61 -11.77 1.65 0.38
CA LEU A 61 -10.92 1.65 -0.79
C LEU A 61 -11.71 1.51 -2.09
N PHE A 62 -12.66 0.57 -2.12
CA PHE A 62 -13.53 0.36 -3.28
C PHE A 62 -14.37 1.60 -3.59
N ILE A 63 -14.97 2.23 -2.58
CA ILE A 63 -15.73 3.48 -2.73
C ILE A 63 -14.82 4.58 -3.29
N GLY A 64 -13.60 4.73 -2.77
CA GLY A 64 -12.62 5.67 -3.28
C GLY A 64 -12.25 5.43 -4.74
N LEU A 65 -12.00 4.17 -5.11
CA LEU A 65 -11.71 3.78 -6.49
C LEU A 65 -12.90 4.04 -7.42
N ALA A 66 -14.11 3.63 -7.02
CA ALA A 66 -15.32 3.88 -7.79
C ALA A 66 -15.55 5.40 -8.00
N TYR A 67 -15.34 6.20 -6.94
CA TYR A 67 -15.38 7.65 -7.04
C TYR A 67 -14.35 8.17 -8.07
N ALA A 68 -13.09 7.73 -8.00
CA ALA A 68 -12.04 8.17 -8.92
C ALA A 68 -12.34 7.82 -10.38
N LEU A 69 -12.92 6.65 -10.64
CA LEU A 69 -13.26 6.18 -11.98
C LEU A 69 -14.50 6.88 -12.55
N ILE A 70 -15.52 7.17 -11.72
CA ILE A 70 -16.80 7.74 -12.16
C ILE A 70 -16.75 9.26 -12.17
N CYS A 71 -16.33 9.86 -11.06
CA CYS A 71 -16.36 11.32 -10.85
C CYS A 71 -15.04 12.02 -11.22
N GLY A 72 -13.96 11.23 -11.43
CA GLY A 72 -12.61 11.78 -11.61
C GLY A 72 -11.99 12.23 -10.28
N GLN A 73 -10.84 12.87 -10.34
CA GLN A 73 -10.13 13.34 -9.16
C GLN A 73 -10.57 14.75 -8.76
N GLY A 74 -11.46 14.88 -7.76
CA GLY A 74 -11.91 16.18 -7.27
C GLY A 74 -10.79 17.03 -6.66
N TYR A 75 -9.88 16.43 -5.89
CA TYR A 75 -8.80 17.10 -5.18
C TYR A 75 -7.49 16.30 -5.19
N PRO A 76 -6.80 16.11 -6.34
CA PRO A 76 -5.67 15.19 -6.46
C PRO A 76 -4.50 15.53 -5.54
N SER A 77 -4.14 16.80 -5.40
CA SER A 77 -3.03 17.25 -4.56
C SER A 77 -3.32 17.04 -3.06
N ILE A 78 -4.56 17.34 -2.64
CA ILE A 78 -5.01 17.14 -1.26
C ILE A 78 -5.05 15.64 -0.95
N ASN A 79 -5.63 14.84 -1.82
CA ASN A 79 -5.72 13.39 -1.70
C ASN A 79 -4.36 12.76 -1.45
N LYS A 80 -3.39 13.08 -2.30
CA LYS A 80 -2.02 12.55 -2.19
C LYS A 80 -1.33 12.95 -0.87
N LYS A 81 -1.52 14.20 -0.44
CA LYS A 81 -0.93 14.70 0.82
C LYS A 81 -1.63 14.10 2.03
N VAL A 82 -2.96 14.10 2.05
CA VAL A 82 -3.75 13.60 3.19
C VAL A 82 -3.60 12.09 3.34
N SER A 83 -3.69 11.32 2.25
CA SER A 83 -3.52 9.86 2.32
C SER A 83 -2.17 9.48 2.90
N LYS A 84 -1.08 10.11 2.44
CA LYS A 84 0.27 9.86 2.95
C LYS A 84 0.39 10.21 4.43
N THR A 85 -0.04 11.40 4.81
CA THR A 85 0.11 11.92 6.18
C THR A 85 -0.76 11.12 7.16
N LEU A 86 -2.03 10.89 6.80
CA LEU A 86 -2.95 10.16 7.65
C LEU A 86 -2.55 8.69 7.80
N LEU A 87 -2.02 8.06 6.74
CA LEU A 87 -1.44 6.72 6.82
C LEU A 87 -0.28 6.68 7.83
N GLN A 88 0.66 7.62 7.74
CA GLN A 88 1.81 7.67 8.64
C GLN A 88 1.39 7.80 10.10
N TYR A 89 0.46 8.70 10.40
CA TYR A 89 -0.08 8.86 11.77
C TYR A 89 -0.86 7.64 12.23
N SER A 90 -1.66 7.03 11.35
CA SER A 90 -2.38 5.80 11.67
C SER A 90 -1.42 4.66 12.00
N VAL A 91 -0.36 4.49 11.22
CA VAL A 91 0.66 3.45 11.47
C VAL A 91 1.37 3.70 12.80
N VAL A 92 1.79 4.94 13.10
CA VAL A 92 2.38 5.28 14.41
C VAL A 92 1.40 4.98 15.55
N GLY A 93 0.12 5.36 15.38
CA GLY A 93 -0.93 5.08 16.36
C GLY A 93 -1.17 3.58 16.60
N LEU A 94 -1.04 2.74 15.56
CA LEU A 94 -1.10 1.27 15.73
C LEU A 94 0.01 0.74 16.63
N GLY A 95 1.20 1.37 16.62
CA GLY A 95 2.32 1.01 17.48
C GLY A 95 1.98 1.04 18.98
N PHE A 96 1.06 1.91 19.42
CA PHE A 96 0.57 1.95 20.81
C PHE A 96 -0.31 0.73 21.18
N GLY A 97 -0.75 -0.07 20.22
CA GLY A 97 -1.47 -1.32 20.46
C GLY A 97 -0.59 -2.57 20.35
N MET A 98 0.74 -2.42 20.27
CA MET A 98 1.67 -3.52 20.02
C MET A 98 2.67 -3.69 21.17
N ASN A 99 3.13 -4.95 21.37
CA ASN A 99 4.16 -5.30 22.35
C ASN A 99 5.51 -5.51 21.66
N LEU A 100 6.60 -5.02 22.26
CA LEU A 100 7.95 -5.14 21.71
C LEU A 100 8.38 -6.60 21.52
N HIS A 101 8.09 -7.46 22.49
CA HIS A 101 8.51 -8.87 22.43
C HIS A 101 7.83 -9.62 21.28
N GLU A 102 6.53 -9.44 21.10
CA GLU A 102 5.76 -10.00 19.97
C GLU A 102 6.27 -9.43 18.62
N SER A 103 6.53 -8.12 18.59
CA SER A 103 7.04 -7.45 17.40
C SER A 103 8.45 -7.93 17.00
N LEU A 104 9.32 -8.18 17.97
CA LEU A 104 10.67 -8.72 17.72
C LEU A 104 10.64 -10.17 17.23
N THR A 105 9.76 -11.00 17.75
CA THR A 105 9.60 -12.38 17.31
C THR A 105 9.15 -12.43 15.84
N SER A 106 8.06 -11.73 15.51
CA SER A 106 7.59 -11.64 14.13
C SER A 106 8.63 -11.01 13.18
N GLY A 107 9.41 -10.02 13.66
CA GLY A 107 10.46 -9.38 12.88
C GLY A 107 11.65 -10.30 12.59
N LYS A 108 12.07 -11.13 13.56
CA LYS A 108 13.20 -12.06 13.40
C LYS A 108 12.90 -13.18 12.42
N GLU A 109 11.72 -13.78 12.49
CA GLU A 109 11.29 -14.85 11.57
C GLU A 109 11.32 -14.38 10.11
N GLY A 110 10.94 -13.12 9.84
CA GLY A 110 10.95 -12.55 8.48
C GLY A 110 12.30 -11.98 8.03
N MET A 111 13.30 -11.80 8.92
CA MET A 111 14.51 -11.02 8.58
C MET A 111 15.45 -11.75 7.61
N LEU A 112 15.73 -13.03 7.83
CA LEU A 112 16.57 -13.83 6.93
C LEU A 112 15.93 -13.93 5.55
N PHE A 113 14.65 -14.23 5.51
CA PHE A 113 13.90 -14.26 4.26
C PHE A 113 13.89 -12.89 3.57
N THR A 114 13.82 -11.79 4.33
CA THR A 114 13.89 -10.44 3.79
C THR A 114 15.19 -10.18 3.05
N ILE A 115 16.35 -10.57 3.63
CA ILE A 115 17.66 -10.41 2.98
C ILE A 115 17.69 -11.16 1.65
N VAL A 116 17.35 -12.43 1.67
CA VAL A 116 17.36 -13.30 0.48
C VAL A 116 16.37 -12.77 -0.57
N SER A 117 15.16 -12.39 -0.15
CA SER A 117 14.13 -11.90 -1.06
C SER A 117 14.49 -10.53 -1.66
N VAL A 118 15.11 -9.61 -0.92
CA VAL A 118 15.56 -8.31 -1.45
C VAL A 118 16.62 -8.48 -2.52
N ILE A 119 17.68 -9.26 -2.22
CA ILE A 119 18.77 -9.51 -3.16
C ILE A 119 18.25 -10.30 -4.37
N GLY A 120 17.47 -11.36 -4.12
CA GLY A 120 16.89 -12.19 -5.18
C GLY A 120 15.96 -11.41 -6.10
N THR A 121 15.07 -10.58 -5.55
CA THR A 121 14.15 -9.74 -6.32
C THR A 121 14.90 -8.73 -7.18
N LEU A 122 15.94 -8.09 -6.67
CA LEU A 122 16.80 -7.20 -7.46
C LEU A 122 17.48 -7.92 -8.59
N ALA A 123 18.10 -9.08 -8.31
CA ALA A 123 18.81 -9.87 -9.33
C ALA A 123 17.87 -10.39 -10.42
N ILE A 124 16.77 -11.03 -10.02
CA ILE A 124 15.74 -11.56 -10.94
C ILE A 124 15.10 -10.42 -11.73
N GLY A 125 14.78 -9.31 -11.06
CA GLY A 125 14.16 -8.16 -11.70
C GLY A 125 15.03 -7.51 -12.77
N MET A 126 16.31 -7.37 -12.49
CA MET A 126 17.26 -6.88 -13.51
C MET A 126 17.46 -7.88 -14.66
N LEU A 127 17.44 -9.17 -14.38
CA LEU A 127 17.52 -10.23 -15.39
C LEU A 127 16.28 -10.17 -16.31
N ILE A 128 15.08 -10.22 -15.73
CA ILE A 128 13.82 -10.18 -16.48
C ILE A 128 13.70 -8.86 -17.25
N GLY A 129 13.87 -7.72 -16.57
CA GLY A 129 13.67 -6.42 -17.18
C GLY A 129 14.66 -6.12 -18.28
N ARG A 130 15.96 -6.36 -18.04
CA ARG A 130 17.02 -5.99 -18.99
C ARG A 130 17.24 -7.02 -20.09
N LYS A 131 17.35 -8.31 -19.72
CA LYS A 131 17.69 -9.35 -20.70
C LYS A 131 16.47 -9.88 -21.44
N LEU A 132 15.35 -10.12 -20.74
CA LEU A 132 14.16 -10.72 -21.35
C LEU A 132 13.27 -9.66 -22.03
N LEU A 133 12.87 -8.61 -21.29
CA LEU A 133 11.88 -7.63 -21.76
C LEU A 133 12.51 -6.39 -22.43
N LYS A 134 13.83 -6.21 -22.32
CA LYS A 134 14.57 -5.06 -22.86
C LYS A 134 13.98 -3.71 -22.38
N VAL A 135 13.54 -3.67 -21.10
CA VAL A 135 13.18 -2.42 -20.42
C VAL A 135 14.46 -1.61 -20.18
N ASP A 136 14.38 -0.28 -20.18
CA ASP A 136 15.56 0.54 -19.91
C ASP A 136 16.13 0.28 -18.49
N LYS A 137 17.43 0.60 -18.31
CA LYS A 137 18.16 0.23 -17.08
C LYS A 137 17.59 0.90 -15.85
N GLU A 138 17.22 2.18 -15.92
CA GLU A 138 16.74 2.95 -14.78
C GLU A 138 15.35 2.44 -14.37
N THR A 139 14.40 2.33 -15.31
CA THR A 139 13.04 1.83 -15.05
C THR A 139 13.09 0.42 -14.50
N SER A 140 13.90 -0.48 -15.09
CA SER A 140 14.05 -1.86 -14.62
C SER A 140 14.60 -1.92 -13.19
N TYR A 141 15.59 -1.10 -12.85
CA TYR A 141 16.17 -1.04 -11.51
C TYR A 141 15.17 -0.47 -10.49
N LEU A 142 14.43 0.58 -10.86
CA LEU A 142 13.43 1.20 -10.01
C LEU A 142 12.26 0.23 -9.69
N ILE A 143 11.73 -0.48 -10.70
CA ILE A 143 10.70 -1.50 -10.50
C ILE A 143 11.22 -2.60 -9.60
N SER A 144 12.43 -3.10 -9.84
CA SER A 144 13.05 -4.16 -9.03
C SER A 144 13.26 -3.72 -7.59
N SER A 145 13.74 -2.49 -7.36
CA SER A 145 13.93 -1.90 -6.02
C SER A 145 12.60 -1.69 -5.28
N GLY A 146 11.58 -1.19 -6.00
CA GLY A 146 10.24 -1.02 -5.46
C GLY A 146 9.63 -2.34 -5.03
N THR A 147 9.67 -3.35 -5.90
CA THR A 147 9.18 -4.71 -5.62
C THR A 147 9.95 -5.37 -4.46
N ALA A 148 11.26 -5.15 -4.39
CA ALA A 148 12.12 -5.77 -3.40
C ALA A 148 11.82 -5.32 -1.96
N ILE A 149 11.40 -4.08 -1.72
CA ILE A 149 11.30 -3.52 -0.35
C ILE A 149 9.88 -3.05 -0.04
N CYS A 150 9.56 -1.79 -0.43
CA CYS A 150 8.31 -1.14 -0.01
C CYS A 150 7.72 -0.21 -1.08
N GLY A 151 7.84 -0.61 -2.33
CA GLY A 151 7.17 0.07 -3.44
C GLY A 151 7.66 1.49 -3.68
N GLY A 152 6.76 2.44 -3.62
CA GLY A 152 7.01 3.83 -3.95
C GLY A 152 8.09 4.50 -3.09
N SER A 153 8.22 4.12 -1.81
CA SER A 153 9.24 4.69 -0.92
C SER A 153 10.66 4.28 -1.34
N ALA A 154 10.85 3.03 -1.76
CA ALA A 154 12.13 2.55 -2.29
C ALA A 154 12.48 3.23 -3.62
N ILE A 155 11.50 3.38 -4.53
CA ILE A 155 11.68 4.10 -5.79
C ILE A 155 12.08 5.56 -5.54
N ALA A 156 11.39 6.24 -4.60
CA ALA A 156 11.67 7.62 -4.25
C ALA A 156 13.05 7.83 -3.60
N ALA A 157 13.54 6.83 -2.85
CA ALA A 157 14.86 6.87 -2.24
C ALA A 157 15.98 6.58 -3.25
N VAL A 158 15.78 5.59 -4.13
CA VAL A 158 16.79 5.12 -5.08
C VAL A 158 16.85 5.99 -6.34
N GLY A 159 15.72 6.52 -6.80
CA GLY A 159 15.61 7.32 -8.03
C GLY A 159 16.61 8.48 -8.10
N PRO A 160 16.68 9.37 -7.09
CA PRO A 160 17.68 10.44 -7.06
C PRO A 160 19.12 9.92 -7.05
N VAL A 161 19.40 8.81 -6.36
CA VAL A 161 20.74 8.22 -6.27
C VAL A 161 21.25 7.78 -7.63
N ILE A 162 20.39 7.18 -8.46
CA ILE A 162 20.75 6.79 -9.85
C ILE A 162 20.54 7.91 -10.86
N LYS A 163 20.12 9.10 -10.41
CA LYS A 163 19.77 10.25 -11.27
C LYS A 163 18.73 9.88 -12.34
N ALA A 164 17.75 9.08 -11.94
CA ALA A 164 16.71 8.61 -12.84
C ALA A 164 15.88 9.76 -13.41
N LYS A 165 15.53 9.63 -14.68
CA LYS A 165 14.62 10.58 -15.34
C LYS A 165 13.25 10.57 -14.67
N PRO A 166 12.57 11.73 -14.54
CA PRO A 166 11.23 11.80 -13.95
C PRO A 166 10.22 10.85 -14.60
N GLU A 167 10.32 10.65 -15.91
CA GLU A 167 9.46 9.73 -16.67
C GLU A 167 9.65 8.28 -16.21
N ASN A 168 10.90 7.83 -16.02
CA ASN A 168 11.23 6.48 -15.58
C ASN A 168 10.75 6.24 -14.15
N MET A 169 10.89 7.25 -13.27
CA MET A 169 10.33 7.20 -11.92
C MET A 169 8.80 7.10 -11.94
N SER A 170 8.13 7.87 -12.77
CA SER A 170 6.68 7.86 -12.91
C SER A 170 6.17 6.52 -13.41
N VAL A 171 6.81 5.93 -14.42
CA VAL A 171 6.45 4.59 -14.93
C VAL A 171 6.64 3.53 -13.85
N ALA A 172 7.77 3.53 -13.14
CA ALA A 172 8.02 2.55 -12.07
C ALA A 172 7.01 2.67 -10.92
N LEU A 173 6.69 3.90 -10.50
CA LEU A 173 5.66 4.16 -9.49
C LEU A 173 4.29 3.67 -9.94
N ALA A 174 3.92 3.94 -11.20
CA ALA A 174 2.63 3.54 -11.75
C ALA A 174 2.48 2.00 -11.80
N VAL A 175 3.54 1.27 -12.22
CA VAL A 175 3.57 -0.21 -12.19
C VAL A 175 3.28 -0.73 -10.79
N VAL A 176 4.03 -0.23 -9.80
CA VAL A 176 3.91 -0.69 -8.40
C VAL A 176 2.53 -0.35 -7.85
N PHE A 177 1.98 0.83 -8.11
CA PHE A 177 0.67 1.23 -7.60
C PHE A 177 -0.47 0.40 -8.22
N VAL A 178 -0.40 0.09 -9.52
CA VAL A 178 -1.38 -0.77 -10.18
C VAL A 178 -1.39 -2.17 -9.56
N LEU A 179 -0.22 -2.78 -9.40
CA LEU A 179 -0.11 -4.12 -8.82
C LEU A 179 -0.56 -4.15 -7.36
N ASN A 180 -0.25 -3.11 -6.59
CA ASN A 180 -0.69 -3.00 -5.19
C ASN A 180 -2.20 -2.80 -5.05
N ALA A 181 -2.82 -2.04 -5.94
CA ALA A 181 -4.27 -1.89 -5.97
C ALA A 181 -4.96 -3.23 -6.23
N ILE A 182 -4.44 -4.03 -7.16
CA ILE A 182 -4.93 -5.39 -7.44
C ILE A 182 -4.69 -6.29 -6.21
N ALA A 183 -3.47 -6.28 -5.66
CA ALA A 183 -3.08 -7.10 -4.52
C ALA A 183 -4.00 -6.91 -3.31
N LEU A 184 -4.35 -5.67 -3.01
CA LEU A 184 -5.19 -5.32 -1.86
C LEU A 184 -6.54 -6.04 -1.87
N PHE A 185 -7.11 -6.28 -3.06
CA PHE A 185 -8.39 -6.98 -3.20
C PHE A 185 -8.23 -8.50 -3.28
N ILE A 186 -7.22 -8.98 -4.01
CA ILE A 186 -7.13 -10.42 -4.29
C ILE A 186 -6.44 -11.22 -3.19
N PHE A 187 -5.45 -10.63 -2.47
CA PHE A 187 -4.69 -11.36 -1.46
C PHE A 187 -5.54 -11.87 -0.29
N PRO A 188 -6.43 -11.06 0.32
CA PRO A 188 -7.29 -11.56 1.40
C PRO A 188 -8.16 -12.75 0.95
N SER A 189 -8.71 -12.67 -0.27
CA SER A 189 -9.51 -13.76 -0.84
C SER A 189 -8.70 -15.04 -1.07
N ILE A 190 -7.47 -14.90 -1.61
CA ILE A 190 -6.56 -16.03 -1.81
C ILE A 190 -6.14 -16.62 -0.46
N GLY A 191 -5.81 -15.79 0.53
CA GLY A 191 -5.44 -16.24 1.86
C GLY A 191 -6.53 -17.08 2.53
N HIS A 192 -7.79 -16.63 2.45
CA HIS A 192 -8.93 -17.40 2.95
C HIS A 192 -9.16 -18.70 2.16
N TRP A 193 -9.00 -18.67 0.85
CA TRP A 193 -9.11 -19.87 0.01
C TRP A 193 -8.03 -20.92 0.32
N LEU A 194 -6.82 -20.48 0.65
CA LEU A 194 -5.72 -21.35 1.06
C LEU A 194 -5.78 -21.75 2.53
N GLY A 195 -6.72 -21.21 3.32
CA GLY A 195 -6.86 -21.51 4.76
C GLY A 195 -5.71 -20.98 5.62
N LEU A 196 -5.02 -19.90 5.20
CA LEU A 196 -3.91 -19.34 5.95
C LEU A 196 -4.37 -18.80 7.29
N SER A 197 -3.59 -19.04 8.35
CA SER A 197 -3.75 -18.35 9.63
C SER A 197 -3.50 -16.85 9.48
N GLN A 198 -3.93 -16.05 10.45
CA GLN A 198 -3.67 -14.61 10.43
C GLN A 198 -2.16 -14.27 10.44
N GLN A 199 -1.36 -15.07 11.13
CA GLN A 199 0.10 -14.92 11.19
C GLN A 199 0.74 -15.22 9.83
N GLU A 200 0.39 -16.35 9.21
CA GLU A 200 0.88 -16.73 7.87
C GLU A 200 0.46 -15.71 6.82
N PHE A 201 -0.82 -15.32 6.82
CA PHE A 201 -1.30 -14.29 5.89
C PHE A 201 -0.60 -12.95 6.11
N GLY A 202 -0.45 -12.51 7.36
CA GLY A 202 0.24 -11.26 7.69
C GLY A 202 1.68 -11.25 7.18
N THR A 203 2.39 -12.36 7.35
CA THR A 203 3.76 -12.55 6.86
C THR A 203 3.80 -12.54 5.33
N TRP A 204 2.92 -13.31 4.69
CA TRP A 204 2.82 -13.37 3.23
C TRP A 204 2.48 -12.02 2.61
N ALA A 205 1.47 -11.34 3.11
CA ALA A 205 1.06 -10.02 2.64
C ALA A 205 2.19 -8.98 2.78
N ALA A 206 2.91 -8.99 3.90
CA ALA A 206 4.05 -8.09 4.12
C ALA A 206 5.18 -8.28 3.10
N ILE A 207 5.40 -9.51 2.64
CA ILE A 207 6.46 -9.83 1.68
C ILE A 207 6.00 -9.59 0.25
N ALA A 208 4.82 -10.09 -0.10
CA ALA A 208 4.34 -10.18 -1.46
C ALA A 208 3.65 -8.91 -1.96
N ILE A 209 3.00 -8.14 -1.12
CA ILE A 209 2.43 -6.83 -1.48
C ILE A 209 3.50 -5.75 -1.33
N HIS A 210 3.77 -4.97 -2.38
CA HIS A 210 4.94 -4.10 -2.41
C HIS A 210 4.80 -2.86 -1.53
N ASP A 211 3.61 -2.25 -1.43
CA ASP A 211 3.40 -0.97 -0.74
C ASP A 211 2.89 -1.15 0.70
N THR A 212 3.35 -0.29 1.61
CA THR A 212 2.95 -0.33 3.02
C THR A 212 1.46 -0.09 3.21
N SER A 213 0.86 0.84 2.45
CA SER A 213 -0.58 1.15 2.58
C SER A 213 -1.45 -0.04 2.19
N SER A 214 -1.09 -0.71 1.10
CA SER A 214 -1.82 -1.89 0.61
C SER A 214 -1.64 -3.09 1.54
N VAL A 215 -0.45 -3.27 2.13
CA VAL A 215 -0.21 -4.31 3.15
C VAL A 215 -1.07 -4.09 4.38
N VAL A 216 -1.08 -2.87 4.90
CA VAL A 216 -1.89 -2.51 6.08
C VAL A 216 -3.38 -2.68 5.78
N GLY A 217 -3.82 -2.30 4.57
CA GLY A 217 -5.20 -2.49 4.14
C GLY A 217 -5.59 -3.97 4.02
N ALA A 218 -4.75 -4.80 3.39
CA ALA A 218 -4.96 -6.24 3.25
C ALA A 218 -4.95 -6.94 4.63
N GLY A 219 -4.01 -6.59 5.51
CA GLY A 219 -3.96 -7.10 6.87
C GLY A 219 -5.19 -6.73 7.67
N ALA A 220 -5.65 -5.48 7.58
CA ALA A 220 -6.87 -5.03 8.25
C ALA A 220 -8.14 -5.72 7.74
N ALA A 221 -8.18 -6.10 6.45
CA ALA A 221 -9.25 -6.85 5.86
C ALA A 221 -9.27 -8.32 6.31
N TYR A 222 -8.10 -8.89 6.58
CA TYR A 222 -7.95 -10.30 6.96
C TYR A 222 -8.18 -10.53 8.46
N GLY A 223 -7.67 -9.65 9.32
CA GLY A 223 -7.87 -9.72 10.76
C GLY A 223 -6.90 -8.85 11.57
N GLU A 224 -7.16 -8.75 12.87
CA GLU A 224 -6.38 -7.89 13.77
C GLU A 224 -4.93 -8.33 13.91
N GLU A 225 -4.72 -9.63 14.08
CA GLU A 225 -3.38 -10.22 14.21
C GLU A 225 -2.64 -10.12 12.87
N ALA A 226 -3.31 -10.41 11.76
CA ALA A 226 -2.76 -10.23 10.43
C ALA A 226 -2.29 -8.78 10.18
N LEU A 227 -3.07 -7.80 10.63
CA LEU A 227 -2.70 -6.37 10.55
C LEU A 227 -1.43 -6.08 11.34
N LYS A 228 -1.31 -6.57 12.59
CA LYS A 228 -0.13 -6.37 13.45
C LYS A 228 1.12 -6.98 12.82
N VAL A 229 1.04 -8.26 12.45
CA VAL A 229 2.16 -9.01 11.85
C VAL A 229 2.58 -8.36 10.53
N ALA A 230 1.64 -8.11 9.63
CA ALA A 230 1.91 -7.52 8.32
C ALA A 230 2.57 -6.14 8.44
N THR A 231 2.06 -5.28 9.35
CA THR A 231 2.61 -3.94 9.57
C THR A 231 4.03 -4.01 10.12
N THR A 232 4.28 -4.84 11.12
CA THR A 232 5.60 -4.99 11.76
C THR A 232 6.64 -5.46 10.75
N ILE A 233 6.36 -6.57 10.04
CA ILE A 233 7.30 -7.13 9.06
C ILE A 233 7.54 -6.13 7.92
N LYS A 234 6.49 -5.47 7.43
CA LYS A 234 6.62 -4.47 6.35
C LYS A 234 7.47 -3.27 6.77
N LEU A 235 7.32 -2.76 7.98
CA LEU A 235 8.10 -1.63 8.48
C LEU A 235 9.55 -2.03 8.75
N THR A 236 9.80 -3.21 9.29
CA THR A 236 11.15 -3.78 9.43
C THR A 236 11.83 -3.90 8.05
N ARG A 237 11.08 -4.39 7.05
CA ARG A 237 11.58 -4.49 5.67
C ARG A 237 11.87 -3.11 5.06
N ALA A 238 11.09 -2.08 5.40
CA ALA A 238 11.32 -0.72 4.91
C ALA A 238 12.66 -0.12 5.39
N LEU A 239 13.23 -0.58 6.49
CA LEU A 239 14.59 -0.18 6.93
C LEU A 239 15.67 -0.57 5.92
N TRP A 240 15.44 -1.60 5.09
CA TRP A 240 16.35 -2.01 4.02
C TRP A 240 16.47 -0.99 2.89
N ILE A 241 15.66 0.07 2.87
CA ILE A 241 15.87 1.22 1.98
C ILE A 241 17.25 1.82 2.18
N ILE A 242 17.74 1.90 3.42
CA ILE A 242 19.03 2.54 3.74
C ILE A 242 20.19 1.71 3.16
N PRO A 243 20.34 0.40 3.47
CA PRO A 243 21.36 -0.43 2.83
C PRO A 243 21.26 -0.46 1.31
N LEU A 244 20.02 -0.52 0.75
CA LEU A 244 19.83 -0.52 -0.69
C LEU A 244 20.29 0.79 -1.32
N ALA A 245 19.93 1.95 -0.76
CA ALA A 245 20.32 3.25 -1.29
C ALA A 245 21.85 3.44 -1.25
N LEU A 246 22.50 2.99 -0.17
CA LEU A 246 23.96 2.97 -0.06
C LEU A 246 24.60 2.06 -1.12
N ALA A 247 24.16 0.81 -1.23
CA ALA A 247 24.65 -0.12 -2.25
C ALA A 247 24.45 0.43 -3.67
N THR A 248 23.29 1.06 -3.92
CA THR A 248 22.99 1.73 -5.20
C THR A 248 23.98 2.85 -5.48
N SER A 249 24.31 3.68 -4.49
CA SER A 249 25.27 4.77 -4.63
C SER A 249 26.65 4.24 -5.05
N PHE A 250 27.11 3.13 -4.50
CA PHE A 250 28.36 2.48 -4.90
C PHE A 250 28.27 1.88 -6.32
N ILE A 251 27.19 1.18 -6.65
CA ILE A 251 27.02 0.53 -7.98
C ILE A 251 26.94 1.56 -9.11
N PHE A 252 26.24 2.67 -8.90
CA PHE A 252 26.06 3.72 -9.89
C PHE A 252 27.09 4.85 -9.78
N LYS A 253 28.08 4.73 -8.86
CA LYS A 253 29.14 5.72 -8.62
C LYS A 253 28.59 7.14 -8.39
N SER A 254 27.47 7.26 -7.69
CA SER A 254 26.86 8.53 -7.36
C SER A 254 27.60 9.20 -6.20
N LYS A 255 27.86 10.51 -6.31
CA LYS A 255 28.43 11.33 -5.23
C LYS A 255 27.35 11.90 -4.29
N ASP A 256 26.09 11.83 -4.68
CA ASP A 256 24.98 12.38 -3.92
C ASP A 256 24.42 11.33 -2.95
N HIS A 257 24.51 11.60 -1.65
CA HIS A 257 24.05 10.71 -0.58
C HIS A 257 22.71 11.17 0.06
N ASN A 258 21.83 11.80 -0.71
CA ASN A 258 20.52 12.25 -0.20
C ASN A 258 19.58 11.06 0.00
N ILE A 259 19.70 10.40 1.17
CA ILE A 259 18.83 9.30 1.55
C ILE A 259 17.63 9.87 2.31
N SER A 260 16.44 9.67 1.77
CA SER A 260 15.20 10.03 2.47
C SER A 260 14.88 8.97 3.53
N ILE A 261 15.06 9.31 4.80
CA ILE A 261 14.70 8.43 5.92
C ILE A 261 13.21 8.60 6.20
N PRO A 262 12.43 7.51 6.23
CA PRO A 262 11.00 7.58 6.55
C PRO A 262 10.79 7.70 8.08
N TRP A 263 10.80 8.92 8.57
CA TRP A 263 10.74 9.25 10.02
C TRP A 263 9.58 8.61 10.77
N PHE A 264 8.45 8.36 10.11
CA PHE A 264 7.30 7.72 10.75
C PHE A 264 7.59 6.30 11.25
N ILE A 265 8.59 5.59 10.67
CA ILE A 265 9.03 4.27 11.15
C ILE A 265 9.70 4.41 12.52
N LEU A 266 10.54 5.44 12.69
CA LEU A 266 11.15 5.73 14.01
C LEU A 266 10.08 6.02 15.06
N TYR A 267 9.08 6.86 14.71
CA TYR A 267 7.97 7.15 15.62
C TYR A 267 7.12 5.90 15.94
N PHE A 268 6.94 5.01 14.97
CA PHE A 268 6.26 3.73 15.20
C PHE A 268 7.04 2.86 16.21
N ILE A 269 8.36 2.75 16.08
CA ILE A 269 9.20 2.02 17.04
C ILE A 269 9.12 2.67 18.42
N ILE A 270 9.21 4.01 18.51
CA ILE A 270 9.06 4.74 19.77
C ILE A 270 7.69 4.47 20.39
N ALA A 271 6.60 4.43 19.59
CA ALA A 271 5.26 4.13 20.10
C ALA A 271 5.17 2.72 20.70
N ILE A 272 5.79 1.70 20.08
CA ILE A 272 5.87 0.34 20.62
C ILE A 272 6.66 0.33 21.94
N LEU A 273 7.82 1.01 21.99
CA LEU A 273 8.64 1.09 23.20
C LEU A 273 7.87 1.79 24.34
N LEU A 274 7.24 2.91 24.06
CA LEU A 274 6.42 3.62 25.05
C LEU A 274 5.27 2.76 25.56
N ASN A 275 4.57 2.05 24.66
CA ASN A 275 3.48 1.16 25.07
C ASN A 275 3.98 0.00 25.94
N THR A 276 5.14 -0.58 25.60
CA THR A 276 5.67 -1.75 26.31
C THR A 276 6.23 -1.38 27.67
N PHE A 277 6.97 -0.28 27.79
CA PHE A 277 7.74 0.03 29.02
C PHE A 277 7.13 1.13 29.90
N VAL A 278 6.40 2.06 29.30
CA VAL A 278 5.87 3.24 30.03
C VAL A 278 4.37 3.10 30.27
N LEU A 279 3.62 2.74 29.24
CA LEU A 279 2.15 2.72 29.26
C LEU A 279 1.57 1.36 29.67
N ASN A 280 2.40 0.38 30.01
CA ASN A 280 1.94 -0.93 30.48
C ASN A 280 1.03 -0.82 31.73
N SER A 281 1.21 0.20 32.53
CA SER A 281 0.36 0.50 33.70
C SER A 281 -1.02 1.08 33.32
N VAL A 282 -1.19 1.55 32.08
CA VAL A 282 -2.44 2.18 31.60
C VAL A 282 -2.83 1.59 30.25
N PRO A 283 -3.18 0.30 30.16
CA PRO A 283 -3.44 -0.39 28.90
C PRO A 283 -4.63 0.22 28.12
N ALA A 284 -5.56 0.86 28.82
CA ALA A 284 -6.69 1.55 28.20
C ALA A 284 -6.26 2.67 27.24
N PHE A 285 -5.14 3.37 27.51
CA PHE A 285 -4.62 4.42 26.64
C PHE A 285 -4.12 3.85 25.31
N GLY A 286 -3.27 2.81 25.35
CA GLY A 286 -2.76 2.15 24.14
C GLY A 286 -3.89 1.60 23.27
N THR A 287 -4.90 0.96 23.90
CA THR A 287 -6.09 0.45 23.21
C THR A 287 -6.92 1.57 22.57
N ALA A 288 -7.11 2.70 23.25
CA ALA A 288 -7.86 3.84 22.72
C ALA A 288 -7.15 4.47 21.51
N VAL A 289 -5.83 4.70 21.63
CA VAL A 289 -5.01 5.30 20.54
C VAL A 289 -4.97 4.37 19.33
N SER A 290 -4.72 3.07 19.51
CA SER A 290 -4.69 2.11 18.40
C SER A 290 -6.07 1.92 17.77
N GLY A 291 -7.14 1.98 18.56
CA GLY A 291 -8.53 1.96 18.07
C GLY A 291 -8.85 3.17 17.19
N LEU A 292 -8.44 4.37 17.60
CA LEU A 292 -8.57 5.60 16.79
C LEU A 292 -7.73 5.50 15.52
N ALA A 293 -6.49 4.99 15.63
CA ALA A 293 -5.60 4.80 14.49
C ALA A 293 -6.21 3.87 13.42
N ARG A 294 -6.89 2.78 13.81
CA ARG A 294 -7.61 1.90 12.88
C ARG A 294 -8.73 2.62 12.14
N LYS A 295 -9.47 3.50 12.82
CA LYS A 295 -10.53 4.30 12.18
C LYS A 295 -9.94 5.32 11.20
N CYS A 296 -8.85 5.99 11.58
CA CYS A 296 -8.12 6.86 10.67
C CYS A 296 -7.59 6.09 9.46
N LEU A 297 -7.12 4.85 9.66
CA LEU A 297 -6.70 3.98 8.58
C LEU A 297 -7.84 3.66 7.61
N THR A 298 -9.02 3.36 8.12
CA THR A 298 -10.21 3.10 7.29
C THR A 298 -10.52 4.31 6.38
N LEU A 299 -10.48 5.52 6.94
CA LEU A 299 -10.64 6.75 6.15
C LEU A 299 -9.51 6.94 5.14
N THR A 300 -8.27 6.59 5.52
CA THR A 300 -7.11 6.65 4.63
C THR A 300 -7.30 5.78 3.39
N MET A 301 -7.95 4.61 3.51
CA MET A 301 -8.22 3.72 2.38
C MET A 301 -9.11 4.40 1.33
N PHE A 302 -10.08 5.21 1.73
CA PHE A 302 -10.85 6.03 0.79
C PHE A 302 -9.94 6.98 0.00
N PHE A 303 -9.07 7.72 0.69
CA PHE A 303 -8.15 8.65 0.01
C PHE A 303 -7.18 7.92 -0.93
N ILE A 304 -6.72 6.73 -0.57
CA ILE A 304 -5.87 5.92 -1.44
C ILE A 304 -6.64 5.49 -2.68
N GLY A 305 -7.86 4.95 -2.52
CA GLY A 305 -8.72 4.58 -3.64
C GLY A 305 -9.01 5.75 -4.56
N ALA A 306 -9.37 6.91 -3.99
CA ALA A 306 -9.65 8.14 -4.72
C ALA A 306 -8.43 8.76 -5.42
N SER A 307 -7.21 8.31 -5.09
CA SER A 307 -5.96 8.73 -5.76
C SER A 307 -5.64 7.90 -7.01
N LEU A 308 -6.30 6.77 -7.21
CA LEU A 308 -6.09 5.88 -8.35
C LEU A 308 -6.83 6.44 -9.57
N SER A 309 -6.10 7.08 -10.49
CA SER A 309 -6.69 7.63 -11.72
C SER A 309 -6.46 6.75 -12.94
N THR A 310 -7.34 6.89 -13.92
CA THR A 310 -7.18 6.25 -15.24
C THR A 310 -5.91 6.72 -15.96
N ASP A 311 -5.42 7.93 -15.66
CA ASP A 311 -4.20 8.47 -16.27
C ASP A 311 -2.96 7.74 -15.76
N VAL A 312 -2.92 7.40 -14.46
CA VAL A 312 -1.87 6.56 -13.89
C VAL A 312 -1.88 5.17 -14.53
N LEU A 313 -3.07 4.58 -14.71
CA LEU A 313 -3.21 3.28 -15.37
C LEU A 313 -2.74 3.31 -16.84
N ARG A 314 -2.99 4.39 -17.56
CA ARG A 314 -2.61 4.57 -18.98
C ARG A 314 -1.13 4.90 -19.17
N SER A 315 -0.48 5.53 -18.19
CA SER A 315 0.94 5.90 -18.27
C SER A 315 1.89 4.71 -18.16
N VAL A 316 1.38 3.53 -17.78
CA VAL A 316 2.18 2.32 -17.63
C VAL A 316 2.43 1.68 -19.00
N GLY A 317 3.67 1.60 -19.40
CA GLY A 317 4.05 0.85 -20.61
C GLY A 317 3.91 -0.66 -20.40
N PHE A 318 3.57 -1.39 -21.47
CA PHE A 318 3.31 -2.84 -21.42
C PHE A 318 4.51 -3.65 -20.88
N LYS A 319 5.73 -3.37 -21.34
CA LYS A 319 6.94 -4.08 -20.90
C LYS A 319 7.28 -3.87 -19.42
N PRO A 320 7.29 -2.62 -18.87
CA PRO A 320 7.44 -2.38 -17.43
C PRO A 320 6.38 -3.08 -16.58
N LEU A 321 5.12 -3.09 -17.05
CA LEU A 321 4.04 -3.77 -16.34
C LEU A 321 4.26 -5.28 -16.26
N ILE A 322 4.68 -5.91 -17.36
CA ILE A 322 5.01 -7.34 -17.38
C ILE A 322 6.18 -7.63 -16.46
N GLN A 323 7.22 -6.78 -16.45
CA GLN A 323 8.33 -6.94 -15.51
C GLN A 323 7.84 -6.95 -14.06
N GLY A 324 7.03 -5.95 -13.69
CA GLY A 324 6.45 -5.88 -12.35
C GLY A 324 5.58 -7.08 -12.02
N LEU A 325 4.72 -7.53 -12.95
CA LEU A 325 3.85 -8.68 -12.78
C LEU A 325 4.61 -9.98 -12.58
N LEU A 326 5.64 -10.24 -13.39
CA LEU A 326 6.49 -11.44 -13.26
C LEU A 326 7.22 -11.45 -11.93
N LEU A 327 7.81 -10.31 -11.51
CA LEU A 327 8.45 -10.20 -10.21
C LEU A 327 7.46 -10.42 -9.06
N TRP A 328 6.29 -9.81 -9.16
CA TRP A 328 5.24 -9.97 -8.17
C TRP A 328 4.79 -11.43 -8.04
N THR A 329 4.62 -12.12 -9.16
CA THR A 329 4.28 -13.56 -9.17
C THR A 329 5.38 -14.39 -8.51
N VAL A 330 6.66 -14.15 -8.87
CA VAL A 330 7.79 -14.90 -8.31
C VAL A 330 7.89 -14.70 -6.80
N ILE A 331 7.79 -13.46 -6.31
CA ILE A 331 7.90 -13.19 -4.88
C ILE A 331 6.67 -13.69 -4.11
N SER A 332 5.47 -13.60 -4.70
CA SER A 332 4.24 -14.07 -4.06
C SER A 332 4.23 -15.59 -3.89
N ILE A 333 4.60 -16.33 -4.94
CA ILE A 333 4.65 -17.80 -4.90
C ILE A 333 5.82 -18.25 -4.00
N GLY A 334 7.01 -17.65 -4.16
CA GLY A 334 8.19 -18.02 -3.38
C GLY A 334 8.00 -17.76 -1.89
N SER A 335 7.39 -16.62 -1.50
CA SER A 335 7.11 -16.34 -0.10
C SER A 335 5.99 -17.21 0.47
N LEU A 336 4.97 -17.53 -0.32
CA LEU A 336 3.91 -18.43 0.10
C LEU A 336 4.45 -19.84 0.35
N TRP A 337 5.27 -20.34 -0.56
CA TRP A 337 5.92 -21.64 -0.41
C TRP A 337 6.79 -21.70 0.87
N TYR A 338 7.59 -20.68 1.13
CA TYR A 338 8.42 -20.58 2.34
C TYR A 338 7.61 -20.53 3.64
N ILE A 339 6.40 -19.98 3.61
CA ILE A 339 5.55 -19.84 4.81
C ILE A 339 4.79 -21.13 5.12
N ILE A 340 4.42 -21.89 4.09
CA ILE A 340 3.63 -23.11 4.25
C ILE A 340 4.53 -24.33 4.55
N TYR A 341 5.77 -24.34 4.05
CA TYR A 341 6.73 -25.45 4.17
C TYR A 341 8.02 -25.04 4.89
#